data_8805561720acbbfbc166c1ecaa98b07e
#
_entry.id   8805561720acbbfbc166c1ecaa98b07e
#
_cell.length_a   1.000
_cell.length_b   1.000
_cell.length_c   1.000
_cell.angle_alpha   90.00
_cell.angle_beta   90.00
_cell.angle_gamma   90.00
#
_symmetry.space_group_name_H-M   'P 1'
#
loop_
_entity.id
_entity.type
_entity.pdbx_description
1 polymer ?
#
loop_
_entity_poly.entity_id
_entity_poly.type
_entity_poly.pdbx_seq_one_letter_code
_entity_poly.pdbx_strand_id
1 'polypeptide(L)'
;MKHLIILGDGMADHPVPSLGGKTLLQYAEIPHMDLLARKGRTGRLITIPEGFLPGSEVANTAILGYDLHQVYEGRGPLEAASIGYEMQPDDLAIRCNIITLSDGRIKNHHGGHLSTEEGDMLIRYLDSRLGNERIHFITGIQYRHLLVIKGGNKHLICAPPHDHPNEEWRKLLIQPDPDWHETDANRMSPQATAELINHLILQSQQLLSEHPFNKQRAAQGLDQANSIWPWGGGYRPSMLTLAQQYPSIKKGSVISAVDLIKGIGHYAGLRIINVSGATGLANTNYEGKAQAAIEALRSDDFVFLHVEASDEAGHDGDLQLKLKSIDYLDRRIIGPIYEEVSRWEEPVCIAVLPDHPTPVEIRTHLAEPVPFLIWYPAICPDQVEQYDEVSCTTGSYGLLRLGEFMKEFMNIQ
;
A
#
# COMPACT_ATOMS: atom_id res chain seq x y z
N MET A 1 15.80 17.49 -15.74
CA MET A 1 15.07 16.25 -16.14
C MET A 1 14.01 15.95 -15.11
N LYS A 2 12.83 15.53 -15.52
CA LYS A 2 11.74 15.10 -14.65
C LYS A 2 11.75 13.56 -14.51
N HIS A 3 11.19 13.03 -13.44
CA HIS A 3 11.23 11.60 -13.15
C HIS A 3 9.83 11.06 -12.90
N LEU A 4 9.48 9.95 -13.54
CA LEU A 4 8.20 9.26 -13.41
C LEU A 4 8.43 7.78 -13.11
N ILE A 5 7.90 7.30 -11.99
CA ILE A 5 7.78 5.88 -11.72
C ILE A 5 6.35 5.46 -12.01
N ILE A 6 6.16 4.45 -12.85
CA ILE A 6 4.88 3.79 -13.11
C ILE A 6 4.97 2.40 -12.51
N LEU A 7 4.15 2.15 -11.50
CA LEU A 7 4.15 0.91 -10.76
C LEU A 7 2.85 0.12 -11.02
N GLY A 8 3.00 -1.11 -11.51
CA GLY A 8 1.93 -2.09 -11.61
C GLY A 8 2.02 -3.05 -10.44
N ASP A 9 1.18 -2.84 -9.42
CA ASP A 9 1.17 -3.63 -8.19
C ASP A 9 0.94 -5.12 -8.48
N GLY A 10 1.74 -5.97 -7.88
CA GLY A 10 1.66 -7.42 -8.02
C GLY A 10 1.80 -7.95 -9.45
N MET A 11 2.29 -7.13 -10.40
CA MET A 11 2.27 -7.44 -11.85
C MET A 11 3.13 -8.66 -12.22
N ALA A 12 4.23 -8.90 -11.52
CA ALA A 12 5.10 -10.04 -11.75
C ALA A 12 4.42 -11.36 -11.34
N ASP A 13 4.78 -12.44 -12.04
CA ASP A 13 4.17 -13.76 -11.84
C ASP A 13 5.16 -14.90 -12.12
N HIS A 14 4.79 -16.10 -11.70
CA HIS A 14 5.49 -17.32 -12.05
C HIS A 14 5.10 -17.83 -13.45
N PRO A 15 5.92 -18.71 -14.05
CA PRO A 15 5.55 -19.40 -15.28
C PRO A 15 4.27 -20.23 -15.08
N VAL A 16 3.25 -19.98 -15.93
CA VAL A 16 1.93 -20.62 -15.83
C VAL A 16 1.84 -21.75 -16.87
N PRO A 17 1.53 -22.99 -16.47
CA PRO A 17 1.46 -24.14 -17.39
C PRO A 17 0.48 -23.94 -18.56
N SER A 18 -0.69 -23.34 -18.32
CA SER A 18 -1.70 -23.05 -19.34
C SER A 18 -1.25 -22.01 -20.38
N LEU A 19 -0.21 -21.21 -20.07
CA LEU A 19 0.42 -20.27 -21.00
C LEU A 19 1.68 -20.84 -21.68
N GLY A 20 1.84 -22.17 -21.66
CA GLY A 20 3.01 -22.86 -22.23
C GLY A 20 4.29 -22.64 -21.40
N GLY A 21 4.17 -22.42 -20.09
CA GLY A 21 5.30 -22.21 -19.18
C GLY A 21 5.87 -20.79 -19.25
N LYS A 22 5.14 -19.84 -19.79
CA LYS A 22 5.50 -18.41 -19.77
C LYS A 22 4.94 -17.72 -18.53
N THR A 23 5.61 -16.67 -18.08
CA THR A 23 5.05 -15.73 -17.12
C THR A 23 3.96 -14.89 -17.79
N LEU A 24 3.19 -14.14 -17.01
CA LEU A 24 2.17 -13.28 -17.57
C LEU A 24 2.77 -12.14 -18.40
N LEU A 25 3.88 -11.55 -17.97
CA LEU A 25 4.59 -10.52 -18.75
C LEU A 25 5.17 -11.07 -20.06
N GLN A 26 5.66 -12.32 -20.08
CA GLN A 26 6.11 -12.98 -21.32
C GLN A 26 4.96 -13.31 -22.28
N TYR A 27 3.75 -13.47 -21.79
CA TYR A 27 2.60 -13.87 -22.58
C TYR A 27 1.75 -12.69 -23.03
N ALA A 28 1.65 -11.62 -22.20
CA ALA A 28 0.83 -10.46 -22.49
C ALA A 28 1.34 -9.66 -23.70
N GLU A 29 0.42 -9.02 -24.41
CA GLU A 29 0.76 -8.05 -25.46
C GLU A 29 1.01 -6.68 -24.83
N ILE A 30 2.26 -6.36 -24.51
CA ILE A 30 2.70 -5.14 -23.83
C ILE A 30 3.65 -4.30 -24.70
N PRO A 31 3.16 -3.83 -25.86
CA PRO A 31 4.04 -3.21 -26.87
C PRO A 31 4.78 -1.96 -26.38
N HIS A 32 4.22 -1.20 -25.42
CA HIS A 32 4.87 0.01 -24.91
C HIS A 32 5.94 -0.30 -23.86
N MET A 33 5.69 -1.27 -22.95
CA MET A 33 6.73 -1.75 -22.04
C MET A 33 7.90 -2.36 -22.82
N ASP A 34 7.64 -3.18 -23.84
CA ASP A 34 8.67 -3.74 -24.71
C ASP A 34 9.41 -2.66 -25.50
N LEU A 35 8.70 -1.63 -25.98
CA LEU A 35 9.33 -0.50 -26.64
C LEU A 35 10.28 0.26 -25.71
N LEU A 36 9.85 0.50 -24.47
CA LEU A 36 10.68 1.15 -23.47
C LEU A 36 11.87 0.30 -23.03
N ALA A 37 11.72 -1.03 -22.95
CA ALA A 37 12.82 -1.95 -22.69
C ALA A 37 13.86 -1.89 -23.83
N ARG A 38 13.43 -2.01 -25.08
CA ARG A 38 14.31 -1.92 -26.26
C ARG A 38 15.05 -0.59 -26.39
N LYS A 39 14.43 0.50 -25.93
CA LYS A 39 15.02 1.86 -25.99
C LYS A 39 15.66 2.29 -24.68
N GLY A 40 15.55 1.51 -23.63
CA GLY A 40 16.01 1.79 -22.28
C GLY A 40 17.05 0.80 -21.78
N ARG A 41 17.14 0.72 -20.48
CA ARG A 41 17.94 -0.28 -19.76
C ARG A 41 17.08 -0.97 -18.74
N THR A 42 17.39 -2.24 -18.52
CA THR A 42 16.61 -3.10 -17.64
C THR A 42 17.46 -3.72 -16.54
N GLY A 43 16.79 -4.29 -15.56
CA GLY A 43 17.40 -5.04 -14.48
C GLY A 43 16.36 -5.72 -13.62
N ARG A 44 16.78 -6.22 -12.47
CA ARG A 44 15.90 -6.75 -11.43
C ARG A 44 16.15 -6.03 -10.13
N LEU A 45 15.10 -5.93 -9.31
CA LEU A 45 15.13 -5.22 -8.02
C LEU A 45 14.61 -6.14 -6.92
N ILE A 46 15.36 -6.23 -5.82
CA ILE A 46 14.85 -6.77 -4.55
C ILE A 46 14.10 -5.67 -3.83
N THR A 47 12.77 -5.77 -3.80
CA THR A 47 11.86 -4.80 -3.19
C THR A 47 11.48 -5.16 -1.76
N ILE A 48 11.59 -6.45 -1.41
CA ILE A 48 11.32 -6.95 -0.05
C ILE A 48 12.65 -7.30 0.61
N PRO A 49 13.16 -6.49 1.54
CA PRO A 49 14.38 -6.80 2.27
C PRO A 49 14.21 -8.02 3.18
N GLU A 50 15.34 -8.67 3.49
CA GLU A 50 15.36 -9.78 4.43
C GLU A 50 14.82 -9.36 5.80
N GLY A 51 13.98 -10.21 6.40
CA GLY A 51 13.34 -9.96 7.70
C GLY A 51 11.98 -9.28 7.61
N PHE A 52 11.55 -8.83 6.43
CA PHE A 52 10.20 -8.26 6.24
C PHE A 52 9.27 -9.23 5.53
N LEU A 53 8.00 -9.20 5.94
CA LEU A 53 6.94 -9.91 5.21
C LEU A 53 6.65 -9.19 3.89
N PRO A 54 6.39 -9.94 2.80
CA PRO A 54 5.99 -9.33 1.54
C PRO A 54 4.70 -8.54 1.66
N GLY A 55 4.70 -7.32 1.13
CA GLY A 55 3.54 -6.44 1.12
C GLY A 55 3.86 -5.12 0.44
N SER A 56 2.82 -4.46 -0.09
CA SER A 56 2.97 -3.22 -0.85
C SER A 56 3.57 -2.09 -0.01
N GLU A 57 3.29 -2.03 1.31
CA GLU A 57 3.90 -1.03 2.20
C GLU A 57 5.42 -1.19 2.32
N VAL A 58 5.88 -2.42 2.36
CA VAL A 58 7.32 -2.75 2.43
C VAL A 58 7.98 -2.44 1.09
N ALA A 59 7.44 -3.01 0.02
CA ALA A 59 8.01 -2.88 -1.32
C ALA A 59 8.04 -1.44 -1.82
N ASN A 60 6.94 -0.71 -1.72
CA ASN A 60 6.87 0.68 -2.20
C ASN A 60 7.76 1.62 -1.38
N THR A 61 7.90 1.41 -0.07
CA THR A 61 8.85 2.16 0.76
C THR A 61 10.30 1.90 0.34
N ALA A 62 10.65 0.63 0.05
CA ALA A 62 11.97 0.25 -0.45
C ALA A 62 12.26 0.81 -1.84
N ILE A 63 11.29 0.76 -2.76
CA ILE A 63 11.39 1.34 -4.12
C ILE A 63 11.71 2.83 -4.07
N LEU A 64 11.07 3.57 -3.15
CA LEU A 64 11.36 4.99 -2.94
C LEU A 64 12.70 5.27 -2.23
N GLY A 65 13.51 4.24 -1.98
CA GLY A 65 14.87 4.34 -1.50
C GLY A 65 15.03 4.44 0.01
N TYR A 66 13.99 4.14 0.78
CA TYR A 66 14.06 4.18 2.24
C TYR A 66 14.58 2.86 2.83
N ASP A 67 15.36 2.98 3.89
CA ASP A 67 15.74 1.85 4.73
C ASP A 67 14.59 1.51 5.69
N LEU A 68 13.92 0.41 5.41
CA LEU A 68 12.76 -0.04 6.19
C LEU A 68 13.06 -0.30 7.68
N HIS A 69 14.28 -0.75 8.00
CA HIS A 69 14.68 -0.94 9.40
C HIS A 69 14.69 0.36 10.21
N GLN A 70 14.79 1.51 9.51
CA GLN A 70 14.81 2.84 10.15
C GLN A 70 13.45 3.54 10.11
N VAL A 71 12.63 3.28 9.09
CA VAL A 71 11.44 4.11 8.85
C VAL A 71 10.12 3.35 8.96
N TYR A 72 10.12 2.01 8.87
CA TYR A 72 8.87 1.25 8.89
C TYR A 72 8.30 1.16 10.31
N GLU A 73 7.12 1.72 10.49
CA GLU A 73 6.45 1.81 11.79
C GLU A 73 5.13 1.01 11.84
N GLY A 74 4.77 0.31 10.76
CA GLY A 74 3.50 -0.41 10.65
C GLY A 74 2.44 0.33 9.82
N ARG A 75 1.25 -0.25 9.69
CA ARG A 75 0.16 0.26 8.84
C ARG A 75 -0.57 1.47 9.41
N GLY A 76 -0.77 1.51 10.72
CA GLY A 76 -1.56 2.57 11.38
C GLY A 76 -1.12 3.98 11.00
N PRO A 77 0.17 4.33 11.09
CA PRO A 77 0.68 5.63 10.68
C PRO A 77 0.44 5.96 9.21
N LEU A 78 0.58 4.99 8.31
CA LEU A 78 0.36 5.20 6.88
C LEU A 78 -1.12 5.49 6.59
N GLU A 79 -2.03 4.77 7.25
CA GLU A 79 -3.47 5.04 7.15
C GLU A 79 -3.84 6.37 7.80
N ALA A 80 -3.20 6.76 8.91
CA ALA A 80 -3.37 8.08 9.50
C ALA A 80 -3.07 9.20 8.50
N ALA A 81 -1.92 9.10 7.81
CA ALA A 81 -1.53 10.07 6.80
C ALA A 81 -2.51 10.11 5.61
N SER A 82 -3.03 8.95 5.16
CA SER A 82 -3.95 8.86 4.02
C SER A 82 -5.28 9.56 4.25
N ILE A 83 -5.77 9.51 5.49
CA ILE A 83 -7.03 10.19 5.89
C ILE A 83 -6.81 11.63 6.36
N GLY A 84 -5.57 12.16 6.24
CA GLY A 84 -5.23 13.53 6.60
C GLY A 84 -5.06 13.77 8.09
N TYR A 85 -4.84 12.73 8.89
CA TYR A 85 -4.53 12.89 10.31
C TYR A 85 -3.04 13.16 10.50
N GLU A 86 -2.71 14.36 10.99
CA GLU A 86 -1.34 14.79 11.29
C GLU A 86 -0.90 14.26 12.67
N MET A 87 -0.19 13.13 12.65
CA MET A 87 0.30 12.49 13.88
C MET A 87 1.26 13.38 14.66
N GLN A 88 1.00 13.49 15.96
CA GLN A 88 1.91 14.14 16.91
C GLN A 88 3.04 13.17 17.32
N PRO A 89 4.16 13.66 17.87
CA PRO A 89 5.31 12.82 18.25
C PRO A 89 4.97 11.75 19.30
N ASP A 90 3.98 12.00 20.14
CA ASP A 90 3.54 11.08 21.20
C ASP A 90 2.38 10.15 20.78
N ASP A 91 1.84 10.30 19.58
CA ASP A 91 0.76 9.45 19.09
C ASP A 91 1.23 8.02 18.82
N LEU A 92 0.41 7.06 19.22
CA LEU A 92 0.37 5.71 18.69
C LEU A 92 -0.86 5.60 17.79
N ALA A 93 -0.67 5.47 16.48
CA ALA A 93 -1.75 5.26 15.52
C ALA A 93 -1.91 3.78 15.23
N ILE A 94 -3.15 3.27 15.33
CA ILE A 94 -3.46 1.85 15.19
C ILE A 94 -4.61 1.73 14.21
N ARG A 95 -4.46 0.89 13.17
CA ARG A 95 -5.60 0.55 12.32
C ARG A 95 -6.69 -0.08 13.17
N CYS A 96 -7.92 0.37 13.01
CA CYS A 96 -9.06 -0.06 13.82
C CYS A 96 -10.20 -0.51 12.90
N ASN A 97 -10.32 -1.81 12.69
CA ASN A 97 -11.44 -2.36 11.93
C ASN A 97 -12.71 -2.39 12.81
N ILE A 98 -13.88 -2.20 12.20
CA ILE A 98 -15.13 -2.68 12.78
C ILE A 98 -15.41 -4.08 12.20
N ILE A 99 -15.57 -5.06 13.06
CA ILE A 99 -15.71 -6.48 12.70
C ILE A 99 -17.04 -7.05 13.18
N THR A 100 -17.37 -8.25 12.70
CA THR A 100 -18.49 -9.06 13.22
C THR A 100 -17.96 -10.22 14.06
N LEU A 101 -18.40 -10.26 15.31
CA LEU A 101 -18.21 -11.41 16.20
C LEU A 101 -19.53 -12.18 16.31
N SER A 102 -19.46 -13.52 16.25
CA SER A 102 -20.57 -14.44 16.50
C SER A 102 -20.06 -15.68 17.22
N ASP A 103 -20.80 -16.18 18.19
CA ASP A 103 -20.51 -17.42 18.94
C ASP A 103 -19.08 -17.46 19.53
N GLY A 104 -18.58 -16.29 19.97
CA GLY A 104 -17.24 -16.15 20.51
C GLY A 104 -16.10 -16.18 19.49
N ARG A 105 -16.41 -16.07 18.19
CA ARG A 105 -15.46 -16.16 17.09
C ARG A 105 -15.51 -14.93 16.18
N ILE A 106 -14.43 -14.68 15.44
CA ILE A 106 -14.40 -13.66 14.37
C ILE A 106 -15.18 -14.23 13.18
N LYS A 107 -16.41 -13.73 12.95
CA LYS A 107 -17.23 -14.13 11.81
C LYS A 107 -16.76 -13.51 10.50
N ASN A 108 -16.48 -12.22 10.52
CA ASN A 108 -15.86 -11.50 9.39
C ASN A 108 -15.14 -10.25 9.89
N HIS A 109 -14.16 -9.80 9.10
CA HIS A 109 -13.30 -8.66 9.42
C HIS A 109 -13.83 -7.31 8.90
N HIS A 110 -14.99 -7.28 8.24
CA HIS A 110 -15.54 -6.11 7.54
C HIS A 110 -16.92 -5.66 8.08
N GLY A 111 -17.31 -6.12 9.28
CA GLY A 111 -18.54 -5.66 9.95
C GLY A 111 -19.83 -5.94 9.19
N GLY A 112 -19.87 -6.99 8.35
CA GLY A 112 -21.02 -7.33 7.52
C GLY A 112 -21.18 -6.40 6.31
N HIS A 113 -20.08 -6.01 5.66
CA HIS A 113 -20.01 -5.11 4.49
C HIS A 113 -20.59 -3.71 4.77
N LEU A 114 -20.05 -3.03 5.79
CA LEU A 114 -20.42 -1.65 6.09
C LEU A 114 -20.17 -0.72 4.92
N SER A 115 -21.09 0.20 4.66
CA SER A 115 -20.79 1.38 3.85
C SER A 115 -19.89 2.36 4.62
N THR A 116 -19.31 3.32 3.93
CA THR A 116 -18.49 4.36 4.58
C THR A 116 -19.31 5.19 5.56
N GLU A 117 -20.54 5.53 5.21
CA GLU A 117 -21.47 6.31 6.06
C GLU A 117 -21.87 5.52 7.31
N GLU A 118 -22.11 4.22 7.18
CA GLU A 118 -22.44 3.34 8.30
C GLU A 118 -21.25 3.21 9.26
N GLY A 119 -20.05 3.01 8.71
CA GLY A 119 -18.80 2.96 9.48
C GLY A 119 -18.52 4.28 10.21
N ASP A 120 -18.66 5.42 9.51
CA ASP A 120 -18.47 6.76 10.07
C ASP A 120 -19.43 7.00 11.26
N MET A 121 -20.68 6.66 11.10
CA MET A 121 -21.68 6.79 12.17
C MET A 121 -21.28 6.00 13.42
N LEU A 122 -20.86 4.75 13.27
CA LEU A 122 -20.49 3.90 14.39
C LEU A 122 -19.19 4.35 15.07
N ILE A 123 -18.20 4.79 14.32
CA ILE A 123 -16.93 5.30 14.87
C ILE A 123 -17.12 6.60 15.61
N ARG A 124 -17.90 7.55 15.08
CA ARG A 124 -18.25 8.79 15.79
C ARG A 124 -19.04 8.51 17.06
N TYR A 125 -19.93 7.53 17.05
CA TYR A 125 -20.61 7.09 18.25
C TYR A 125 -19.62 6.57 19.30
N LEU A 126 -18.67 5.71 18.91
CA LEU A 126 -17.64 5.20 19.82
C LEU A 126 -16.72 6.32 20.34
N ASP A 127 -16.31 7.26 19.49
CA ASP A 127 -15.50 8.41 19.91
C ASP A 127 -16.23 9.26 20.94
N SER A 128 -17.54 9.49 20.76
CA SER A 128 -18.35 10.24 21.70
C SER A 128 -18.53 9.57 23.08
N ARG A 129 -18.29 8.24 23.17
CA ARG A 129 -18.49 7.45 24.39
C ARG A 129 -17.19 7.03 25.06
N LEU A 130 -16.15 6.74 24.29
CA LEU A 130 -14.88 6.19 24.73
C LEU A 130 -13.72 7.16 24.48
N GLY A 131 -13.90 8.12 23.58
CA GLY A 131 -12.90 9.14 23.24
C GLY A 131 -12.70 10.12 24.39
N ASN A 132 -11.46 10.64 24.51
CA ASN A 132 -11.07 11.66 25.49
C ASN A 132 -9.78 12.35 24.99
N GLU A 133 -9.14 13.18 25.81
CA GLU A 133 -7.91 13.90 25.45
C GLU A 133 -6.74 12.98 25.02
N ARG A 134 -6.79 11.70 25.40
CA ARG A 134 -5.74 10.70 25.08
C ARG A 134 -6.16 9.71 24.00
N ILE A 135 -7.44 9.45 23.85
CA ILE A 135 -7.99 8.41 22.99
C ILE A 135 -8.90 9.04 21.95
N HIS A 136 -8.62 8.82 20.66
CA HIS A 136 -9.42 9.30 19.55
C HIS A 136 -9.73 8.19 18.57
N PHE A 137 -10.99 8.06 18.20
CA PHE A 137 -11.43 7.21 17.11
C PHE A 137 -11.68 8.08 15.89
N ILE A 138 -10.95 7.83 14.82
CA ILE A 138 -10.97 8.65 13.60
C ILE A 138 -11.57 7.85 12.47
N THR A 139 -12.49 8.46 11.75
CA THR A 139 -13.22 7.82 10.66
C THR A 139 -12.35 7.62 9.45
N GLY A 140 -12.52 6.48 8.78
CA GLY A 140 -11.87 6.13 7.53
C GLY A 140 -12.91 5.64 6.52
N ILE A 141 -12.59 4.60 5.75
CA ILE A 141 -13.45 4.10 4.67
C ILE A 141 -14.06 2.75 5.07
N GLN A 142 -15.40 2.63 4.97
CA GLN A 142 -16.16 1.40 5.26
C GLN A 142 -15.90 0.91 6.70
N TYR A 143 -15.29 -0.24 6.86
CA TYR A 143 -14.97 -0.85 8.14
C TYR A 143 -13.56 -0.49 8.66
N ARG A 144 -12.78 0.26 7.88
CA ARG A 144 -11.38 0.62 8.16
C ARG A 144 -11.29 2.00 8.76
N HIS A 145 -10.89 2.09 10.00
CA HIS A 145 -10.78 3.31 10.78
C HIS A 145 -9.45 3.36 11.53
N LEU A 146 -9.23 4.41 12.29
CA LEU A 146 -8.02 4.61 13.07
C LEU A 146 -8.36 4.80 14.56
N LEU A 147 -7.59 4.17 15.43
CA LEU A 147 -7.52 4.44 16.85
C LEU A 147 -6.18 5.15 17.14
N VAL A 148 -6.22 6.32 17.73
CA VAL A 148 -5.03 7.05 18.18
C VAL A 148 -5.00 7.08 19.69
N ILE A 149 -3.84 6.72 20.29
CA ILE A 149 -3.60 6.73 21.74
C ILE A 149 -2.36 7.56 22.01
N LYS A 150 -2.54 8.73 22.61
CA LYS A 150 -1.42 9.57 23.04
C LYS A 150 -0.63 8.91 24.17
N GLY A 151 0.68 8.83 24.01
CA GLY A 151 1.57 8.15 24.94
C GLY A 151 1.40 6.62 24.94
N GLY A 152 0.70 6.04 23.97
CA GLY A 152 0.62 4.59 23.81
C GLY A 152 1.95 3.98 23.37
N ASN A 153 2.14 2.67 23.61
CA ASN A 153 3.33 1.92 23.24
C ASN A 153 3.03 0.99 22.05
N LYS A 154 3.91 0.98 21.03
CA LYS A 154 3.75 0.17 19.82
C LYS A 154 4.19 -1.28 19.96
N HIS A 155 4.97 -1.61 20.99
CA HIS A 155 5.52 -2.96 21.20
C HIS A 155 4.44 -3.92 21.72
N LEU A 156 3.56 -4.30 20.80
CA LEU A 156 2.37 -5.09 21.02
C LEU A 156 2.28 -6.21 19.99
N ILE A 157 1.84 -7.36 20.41
CA ILE A 157 1.43 -8.46 19.52
C ILE A 157 -0.05 -8.28 19.22
N CYS A 158 -0.38 -8.07 17.96
CA CYS A 158 -1.72 -7.88 17.45
C CYS A 158 -2.00 -8.88 16.32
N ALA A 159 -3.19 -9.47 16.31
CA ALA A 159 -3.64 -10.39 15.27
C ALA A 159 -4.49 -9.64 14.23
N PRO A 160 -4.08 -9.54 12.93
CA PRO A 160 -4.93 -9.00 11.89
C PRO A 160 -6.21 -9.84 11.74
N PRO A 161 -7.41 -9.26 11.77
CA PRO A 161 -8.65 -10.05 11.86
C PRO A 161 -8.98 -10.84 10.58
N HIS A 162 -8.41 -10.47 9.44
CA HIS A 162 -8.57 -11.19 8.17
C HIS A 162 -7.74 -12.48 8.09
N ASP A 163 -6.68 -12.60 8.89
CA ASP A 163 -5.84 -13.81 8.96
C ASP A 163 -6.41 -14.87 9.91
N HIS A 164 -7.41 -14.50 10.71
CA HIS A 164 -7.98 -15.34 11.76
C HIS A 164 -9.50 -15.57 11.62
N PRO A 165 -10.00 -15.91 10.41
CA PRO A 165 -11.43 -16.13 10.23
C PRO A 165 -11.88 -17.36 11.07
N ASN A 166 -13.02 -17.22 11.74
CA ASN A 166 -13.62 -18.25 12.55
C ASN A 166 -12.79 -18.71 13.78
N GLU A 167 -11.78 -17.93 14.18
CA GLU A 167 -11.03 -18.20 15.42
C GLU A 167 -11.70 -17.57 16.65
N GLU A 168 -11.39 -18.09 17.83
CA GLU A 168 -11.88 -17.57 19.11
C GLU A 168 -11.21 -16.22 19.42
N TRP A 169 -11.96 -15.14 19.32
CA TRP A 169 -11.41 -13.79 19.43
C TRP A 169 -10.71 -13.49 20.77
N ARG A 170 -11.13 -14.14 21.87
CA ARG A 170 -10.48 -13.94 23.20
C ARG A 170 -9.04 -14.42 23.25
N LYS A 171 -8.65 -15.38 22.42
CA LYS A 171 -7.28 -15.87 22.32
C LYS A 171 -6.38 -14.91 21.52
N LEU A 172 -7.01 -14.01 20.76
CA LEU A 172 -6.35 -13.07 19.86
C LEU A 172 -6.29 -11.63 20.44
N LEU A 173 -6.68 -11.45 21.72
CA LEU A 173 -6.55 -10.18 22.39
C LEU A 173 -5.08 -9.73 22.41
N ILE A 174 -4.90 -8.40 22.35
CA ILE A 174 -3.59 -7.78 22.27
C ILE A 174 -2.74 -8.13 23.49
N GLN A 175 -1.50 -8.51 23.26
CA GLN A 175 -0.50 -8.82 24.27
C GLN A 175 0.68 -7.87 24.17
N PRO A 176 1.40 -7.57 25.26
CA PRO A 176 2.69 -6.89 25.19
C PRO A 176 3.68 -7.79 24.45
N ASP A 177 4.58 -7.16 23.70
CA ASP A 177 5.71 -7.86 23.08
C ASP A 177 6.67 -8.37 24.18
N PRO A 178 6.83 -9.70 24.34
CA PRO A 178 7.67 -10.27 25.39
C PRO A 178 9.16 -10.01 25.18
N ASP A 179 9.58 -9.70 23.98
CA ASP A 179 10.98 -9.46 23.63
C ASP A 179 11.39 -8.00 23.84
N TRP A 180 10.41 -7.13 24.10
CA TRP A 180 10.67 -5.71 24.34
C TRP A 180 10.85 -5.40 25.84
N HIS A 181 12.03 -4.94 26.20
CA HIS A 181 12.41 -4.66 27.60
C HIS A 181 12.76 -3.20 27.89
N GLU A 182 12.81 -2.35 26.86
CA GLU A 182 13.13 -0.94 27.05
C GLU A 182 11.94 -0.16 27.62
N THR A 183 12.23 0.84 28.44
CA THR A 183 11.23 1.75 29.02
C THR A 183 11.38 3.13 28.41
N ASP A 184 10.29 3.68 27.90
CA ASP A 184 10.18 5.08 27.53
C ASP A 184 9.36 5.80 28.60
N ALA A 185 10.01 6.72 29.34
CA ALA A 185 9.35 7.44 30.42
C ALA A 185 8.19 8.35 29.95
N ASN A 186 8.14 8.65 28.65
CA ASN A 186 7.10 9.49 28.05
C ASN A 186 5.92 8.67 27.52
N ARG A 187 5.99 7.34 27.56
CA ARG A 187 4.97 6.44 27.06
C ARG A 187 4.48 5.45 28.08
N MET A 188 3.27 4.97 27.88
CA MET A 188 2.75 3.85 28.67
C MET A 188 3.65 2.61 28.46
N SER A 189 3.64 1.70 29.44
CA SER A 189 4.25 0.40 29.19
C SER A 189 3.47 -0.39 28.13
N PRO A 190 4.11 -1.36 27.41
CA PRO A 190 3.39 -2.26 26.50
C PRO A 190 2.20 -2.94 27.18
N GLN A 191 2.38 -3.41 28.41
CA GLN A 191 1.32 -4.04 29.21
C GLN A 191 0.13 -3.09 29.43
N ALA A 192 0.37 -1.86 29.89
CA ALA A 192 -0.69 -0.90 30.15
C ALA A 192 -1.43 -0.50 28.85
N THR A 193 -0.69 -0.41 27.72
CA THR A 193 -1.28 -0.12 26.42
C THR A 193 -2.15 -1.28 25.93
N ALA A 194 -1.69 -2.53 26.05
CA ALA A 194 -2.46 -3.72 25.69
C ALA A 194 -3.75 -3.83 26.52
N GLU A 195 -3.67 -3.62 27.83
CA GLU A 195 -4.83 -3.62 28.73
C GLU A 195 -5.83 -2.55 28.36
N LEU A 196 -5.37 -1.32 28.05
CA LEU A 196 -6.23 -0.23 27.59
C LEU A 196 -6.99 -0.59 26.30
N ILE A 197 -6.26 -1.09 25.29
CA ILE A 197 -6.87 -1.43 24.00
C ILE A 197 -7.86 -2.60 24.18
N ASN A 198 -7.51 -3.63 24.94
CA ASN A 198 -8.42 -4.74 25.22
C ASN A 198 -9.68 -4.28 25.95
N HIS A 199 -9.55 -3.32 26.87
CA HIS A 199 -10.70 -2.70 27.52
C HIS A 199 -11.60 -1.95 26.52
N LEU A 200 -11.03 -1.21 25.58
CA LEU A 200 -11.77 -0.53 24.50
C LEU A 200 -12.50 -1.53 23.59
N ILE A 201 -11.85 -2.67 23.26
CA ILE A 201 -12.50 -3.74 22.49
C ILE A 201 -13.76 -4.23 23.23
N LEU A 202 -13.64 -4.56 24.51
CA LEU A 202 -14.77 -5.06 25.31
C LEU A 202 -15.90 -4.03 25.46
N GLN A 203 -15.54 -2.76 25.73
CA GLN A 203 -16.53 -1.68 25.81
C GLN A 203 -17.22 -1.46 24.47
N SER A 204 -16.49 -1.52 23.36
CA SER A 204 -17.08 -1.37 22.03
C SER A 204 -18.13 -2.45 21.74
N GLN A 205 -17.90 -3.70 22.17
CA GLN A 205 -18.85 -4.79 22.00
C GLN A 205 -20.16 -4.50 22.73
N GLN A 206 -20.08 -3.99 23.95
CA GLN A 206 -21.28 -3.63 24.72
C GLN A 206 -22.04 -2.47 24.04
N LEU A 207 -21.35 -1.39 23.69
CA LEU A 207 -21.95 -0.21 23.09
C LEU A 207 -22.55 -0.49 21.70
N LEU A 208 -21.82 -1.21 20.86
CA LEU A 208 -22.24 -1.52 19.49
C LEU A 208 -23.40 -2.53 19.46
N SER A 209 -23.44 -3.52 20.36
CA SER A 209 -24.56 -4.47 20.44
C SER A 209 -25.90 -3.77 20.79
N GLU A 210 -25.84 -2.71 21.56
CA GLU A 210 -27.01 -1.92 21.94
C GLU A 210 -27.39 -0.84 20.94
N HIS A 211 -26.51 -0.53 19.99
CA HIS A 211 -26.73 0.54 19.01
C HIS A 211 -27.93 0.22 18.11
N PRO A 212 -28.85 1.19 17.84
CA PRO A 212 -30.06 0.98 17.04
C PRO A 212 -29.79 0.37 15.66
N PHE A 213 -28.72 0.78 15.00
CA PHE A 213 -28.26 0.25 13.72
C PHE A 213 -28.04 -1.28 13.78
N ASN A 214 -27.30 -1.77 14.77
CA ASN A 214 -27.02 -3.19 14.92
C ASN A 214 -28.26 -3.98 15.34
N LYS A 215 -29.16 -3.40 16.16
CA LYS A 215 -30.46 -4.01 16.47
C LYS A 215 -31.33 -4.19 15.22
N GLN A 216 -31.31 -3.20 14.32
CA GLN A 216 -32.01 -3.28 13.04
C GLN A 216 -31.40 -4.36 12.13
N ARG A 217 -30.07 -4.42 12.02
CA ARG A 217 -29.37 -5.46 11.25
C ARG A 217 -29.70 -6.87 11.77
N ALA A 218 -29.66 -7.06 13.08
CA ALA A 218 -30.03 -8.34 13.71
C ALA A 218 -31.49 -8.72 13.41
N ALA A 219 -32.42 -7.78 13.47
CA ALA A 219 -33.84 -8.03 13.14
C ALA A 219 -34.05 -8.42 11.66
N GLN A 220 -33.13 -8.00 10.77
CA GLN A 220 -33.12 -8.34 9.35
C GLN A 220 -32.31 -9.60 9.03
N GLY A 221 -31.71 -10.25 10.02
CA GLY A 221 -30.84 -11.42 9.83
C GLY A 221 -29.48 -11.07 9.19
N LEU A 222 -29.07 -9.79 9.24
CA LEU A 222 -27.79 -9.32 8.73
C LEU A 222 -26.70 -9.37 9.81
N ASP A 223 -25.47 -9.45 9.39
CA ASP A 223 -24.32 -9.40 10.29
C ASP A 223 -24.21 -8.07 11.01
N GLN A 224 -24.03 -8.12 12.31
CA GLN A 224 -23.83 -6.94 13.13
C GLN A 224 -22.38 -6.49 13.12
N ALA A 225 -22.16 -5.19 13.03
CA ALA A 225 -20.86 -4.53 13.20
C ALA A 225 -20.62 -4.28 14.71
N ASN A 226 -20.24 -5.34 15.46
CA ASN A 226 -20.42 -5.39 16.91
C ASN A 226 -19.13 -5.37 17.74
N SER A 227 -17.97 -5.17 17.12
CA SER A 227 -16.69 -4.99 17.83
C SER A 227 -15.73 -4.15 17.02
N ILE A 228 -14.91 -3.35 17.69
CA ILE A 228 -13.68 -2.85 17.07
C ILE A 228 -12.60 -3.92 17.16
N TRP A 229 -11.60 -3.82 16.26
CA TRP A 229 -10.42 -4.68 16.25
C TRP A 229 -9.18 -3.89 15.85
N PRO A 230 -8.45 -3.33 16.84
CA PRO A 230 -7.21 -2.59 16.59
C PRO A 230 -6.04 -3.53 16.28
N TRP A 231 -5.21 -3.17 15.29
CA TRP A 231 -4.00 -3.91 14.88
C TRP A 231 -3.05 -3.03 14.05
N GLY A 232 -1.79 -3.48 13.88
CA GLY A 232 -0.81 -2.80 13.03
C GLY A 232 -0.46 -1.39 13.51
N GLY A 233 -0.31 -1.22 14.82
CA GLY A 233 0.03 0.06 15.43
C GLY A 233 1.46 0.49 15.20
N GLY A 234 1.70 1.80 15.16
CA GLY A 234 3.03 2.38 15.04
C GLY A 234 3.07 3.87 15.41
N TYR A 235 4.30 4.38 15.47
CA TYR A 235 4.57 5.81 15.69
C TYR A 235 4.64 6.57 14.36
N ARG A 236 4.73 7.88 14.43
CA ARG A 236 4.98 8.69 13.25
C ARG A 236 6.32 8.26 12.62
N PRO A 237 6.35 7.84 11.34
CA PRO A 237 7.58 7.46 10.68
C PRO A 237 8.60 8.58 10.64
N SER A 238 9.86 8.26 10.93
CA SER A 238 10.98 9.19 10.81
C SER A 238 11.56 9.15 9.40
N MET A 239 10.76 9.57 8.41
CA MET A 239 11.14 9.59 7.01
C MET A 239 11.65 10.98 6.60
N LEU A 240 12.84 11.04 6.00
CA LEU A 240 13.25 12.21 5.25
C LEU A 240 12.38 12.33 3.99
N THR A 241 11.94 13.53 3.64
CA THR A 241 11.23 13.71 2.38
C THR A 241 12.15 13.42 1.18
N LEU A 242 11.58 13.06 0.04
CA LEU A 242 12.37 12.85 -1.18
C LEU A 242 13.15 14.09 -1.59
N ALA A 243 12.60 15.29 -1.34
CA ALA A 243 13.29 16.55 -1.56
C ALA A 243 14.54 16.72 -0.66
N GLN A 244 14.50 16.17 0.56
CA GLN A 244 15.67 16.17 1.47
C GLN A 244 16.73 15.15 1.05
N GLN A 245 16.31 14.00 0.50
CA GLN A 245 17.23 12.95 0.03
C GLN A 245 17.81 13.27 -1.35
N TYR A 246 16.99 13.83 -2.24
CA TYR A 246 17.32 14.13 -3.64
C TYR A 246 17.03 15.60 -3.93
N PRO A 247 18.03 16.49 -3.81
CA PRO A 247 17.83 17.95 -3.97
C PRO A 247 17.32 18.38 -5.36
N SER A 248 17.39 17.50 -6.37
CA SER A 248 16.78 17.71 -7.70
C SER A 248 15.24 17.68 -7.65
N ILE A 249 14.65 17.03 -6.65
CA ILE A 249 13.20 16.99 -6.45
C ILE A 249 12.80 18.20 -5.58
N LYS A 250 12.27 19.25 -6.17
CA LYS A 250 11.69 20.39 -5.45
C LYS A 250 10.21 20.17 -5.18
N LYS A 251 9.53 19.53 -6.14
CA LYS A 251 8.11 19.18 -6.06
C LYS A 251 7.90 17.78 -6.58
N GLY A 252 7.04 17.02 -5.89
CA GLY A 252 6.67 15.69 -6.34
C GLY A 252 5.25 15.34 -5.96
N SER A 253 4.69 14.37 -6.68
CA SER A 253 3.31 13.90 -6.47
C SER A 253 3.22 12.39 -6.45
N VAL A 254 2.21 11.89 -5.74
CA VAL A 254 1.78 10.49 -5.75
C VAL A 254 0.36 10.39 -6.28
N ILE A 255 0.13 9.45 -7.19
CA ILE A 255 -1.16 9.12 -7.78
C ILE A 255 -1.45 7.66 -7.46
N SER A 256 -2.41 7.41 -6.58
CA SER A 256 -2.87 6.06 -6.22
C SER A 256 -4.32 6.09 -5.77
N ALA A 257 -5.03 4.97 -5.93
CA ALA A 257 -6.32 4.74 -5.31
C ALA A 257 -6.18 4.11 -3.90
N VAL A 258 -4.99 3.61 -3.56
CA VAL A 258 -4.70 2.86 -2.34
C VAL A 258 -4.22 3.80 -1.24
N ASP A 259 -4.91 3.81 -0.11
CA ASP A 259 -4.61 4.72 1.00
C ASP A 259 -3.21 4.50 1.58
N LEU A 260 -2.77 3.25 1.63
CA LEU A 260 -1.44 2.86 2.07
C LEU A 260 -0.33 3.57 1.27
N ILE A 261 -0.46 3.57 -0.05
CA ILE A 261 0.50 4.22 -0.97
C ILE A 261 0.45 5.75 -0.84
N LYS A 262 -0.75 6.31 -0.66
CA LYS A 262 -0.91 7.74 -0.36
C LYS A 262 -0.21 8.12 0.94
N GLY A 263 -0.32 7.27 1.97
CA GLY A 263 0.36 7.47 3.25
C GLY A 263 1.88 7.48 3.12
N ILE A 264 2.46 6.53 2.36
CA ILE A 264 3.90 6.51 2.05
C ILE A 264 4.28 7.80 1.32
N GLY A 265 3.51 8.19 0.28
CA GLY A 265 3.73 9.42 -0.46
C GLY A 265 3.69 10.67 0.43
N HIS A 266 2.75 10.74 1.37
CA HIS A 266 2.64 11.84 2.33
C HIS A 266 3.93 11.99 3.16
N TYR A 267 4.41 10.90 3.78
CA TYR A 267 5.64 10.93 4.57
C TYR A 267 6.90 11.17 3.72
N ALA A 268 6.86 10.73 2.47
CA ALA A 268 7.90 11.05 1.48
C ALA A 268 7.88 12.52 1.01
N GLY A 269 6.91 13.34 1.47
CA GLY A 269 6.75 14.74 1.10
C GLY A 269 6.13 14.94 -0.28
N LEU A 270 5.43 13.95 -0.81
CA LEU A 270 4.73 14.03 -2.09
C LEU A 270 3.31 14.56 -1.92
N ARG A 271 2.87 15.38 -2.86
CA ARG A 271 1.48 15.84 -2.96
C ARG A 271 0.59 14.71 -3.45
N ILE A 272 -0.46 14.40 -2.70
CA ILE A 272 -1.45 13.38 -3.10
C ILE A 272 -2.36 13.95 -4.19
N ILE A 273 -2.46 13.25 -5.32
CA ILE A 273 -3.40 13.56 -6.39
C ILE A 273 -4.50 12.50 -6.41
N ASN A 274 -5.72 12.93 -6.10
CA ASN A 274 -6.90 12.08 -6.19
C ASN A 274 -7.51 12.15 -7.59
N VAL A 275 -7.70 10.99 -8.21
CA VAL A 275 -8.29 10.85 -9.54
C VAL A 275 -9.73 10.34 -9.39
N SER A 276 -10.69 11.08 -9.95
CA SER A 276 -12.10 10.66 -9.92
C SER A 276 -12.30 9.32 -10.64
N GLY A 277 -13.00 8.39 -10.00
CA GLY A 277 -13.22 7.04 -10.53
C GLY A 277 -12.01 6.11 -10.45
N ALA A 278 -10.91 6.54 -9.81
CA ALA A 278 -9.81 5.64 -9.52
C ALA A 278 -10.17 4.69 -8.37
N THR A 279 -9.92 3.41 -8.60
CA THR A 279 -10.11 2.31 -7.64
C THR A 279 -8.86 1.42 -7.63
N GLY A 280 -8.78 0.47 -6.68
CA GLY A 280 -7.80 -0.62 -6.69
C GLY A 280 -8.14 -1.75 -7.68
N LEU A 281 -9.33 -1.74 -8.29
CA LEU A 281 -9.84 -2.83 -9.10
C LEU A 281 -9.53 -2.64 -10.60
N ALA A 282 -9.74 -3.71 -11.38
CA ALA A 282 -9.49 -3.73 -12.82
C ALA A 282 -10.35 -2.74 -13.64
N ASN A 283 -11.44 -2.22 -13.07
CA ASN A 283 -12.29 -1.19 -13.69
C ASN A 283 -11.90 0.25 -13.28
N THR A 284 -10.72 0.44 -12.71
CA THR A 284 -10.20 1.77 -12.33
C THR A 284 -10.15 2.73 -13.53
N ASN A 285 -10.15 4.03 -13.26
CA ASN A 285 -9.99 5.07 -14.29
C ASN A 285 -8.52 5.19 -14.74
N TYR A 286 -8.09 4.34 -15.66
CA TYR A 286 -6.72 4.32 -16.21
C TYR A 286 -6.38 5.63 -16.91
N GLU A 287 -7.27 6.12 -17.79
CA GLU A 287 -7.06 7.36 -18.54
C GLU A 287 -6.93 8.57 -17.63
N GLY A 288 -7.76 8.64 -16.60
CA GLY A 288 -7.70 9.70 -15.60
C GLY A 288 -6.38 9.67 -14.82
N LYS A 289 -5.85 8.48 -14.49
CA LYS A 289 -4.54 8.33 -13.85
C LYS A 289 -3.40 8.77 -14.79
N ALA A 290 -3.43 8.38 -16.07
CA ALA A 290 -2.44 8.78 -17.06
C ALA A 290 -2.44 10.31 -17.26
N GLN A 291 -3.62 10.91 -17.44
CA GLN A 291 -3.77 12.35 -17.59
C GLN A 291 -3.26 13.12 -16.36
N ALA A 292 -3.60 12.64 -15.16
CA ALA A 292 -3.12 13.25 -13.91
C ALA A 292 -1.59 13.19 -13.79
N ALA A 293 -0.94 12.11 -14.24
CA ALA A 293 0.52 12.01 -14.25
C ALA A 293 1.15 12.99 -15.25
N ILE A 294 0.59 13.11 -16.45
CA ILE A 294 1.04 14.07 -17.48
C ILE A 294 0.91 15.52 -16.94
N GLU A 295 -0.23 15.85 -16.35
CA GLU A 295 -0.47 17.18 -15.77
C GLU A 295 0.47 17.47 -14.60
N ALA A 296 0.68 16.50 -13.71
CA ALA A 296 1.62 16.63 -12.60
C ALA A 296 3.05 16.88 -13.10
N LEU A 297 3.52 16.14 -14.09
CA LEU A 297 4.84 16.30 -14.67
C LEU A 297 5.08 17.70 -15.30
N ARG A 298 4.04 18.49 -15.62
CA ARG A 298 4.22 19.87 -16.10
C ARG A 298 4.79 20.78 -15.03
N SER A 299 4.52 20.52 -13.75
CA SER A 299 4.92 21.36 -12.61
C SER A 299 5.82 20.69 -11.60
N ASP A 300 5.83 19.36 -11.56
CA ASP A 300 6.54 18.56 -10.57
C ASP A 300 7.78 17.91 -11.19
N ASP A 301 8.82 17.73 -10.39
CA ASP A 301 10.09 17.12 -10.80
C ASP A 301 10.04 15.58 -10.68
N PHE A 302 9.11 15.08 -9.83
CA PHE A 302 8.95 13.66 -9.55
C PHE A 302 7.46 13.27 -9.45
N VAL A 303 7.07 12.19 -10.12
CA VAL A 303 5.72 11.62 -10.02
C VAL A 303 5.82 10.13 -9.75
N PHE A 304 5.08 9.66 -8.76
CA PHE A 304 4.89 8.24 -8.44
C PHE A 304 3.47 7.84 -8.77
N LEU A 305 3.29 7.05 -9.83
CA LEU A 305 2.00 6.56 -10.31
C LEU A 305 1.85 5.08 -10.01
N HIS A 306 0.84 4.73 -9.23
CA HIS A 306 0.55 3.39 -8.75
C HIS A 306 -0.79 2.86 -9.27
N VAL A 307 -0.80 1.59 -9.71
CA VAL A 307 -1.98 0.88 -10.24
C VAL A 307 -2.07 -0.51 -9.61
N GLU A 308 -3.08 -0.74 -8.78
CA GLU A 308 -3.32 -1.93 -7.96
C GLU A 308 -3.87 -3.14 -8.73
N ALA A 309 -4.57 -2.91 -9.82
CA ALA A 309 -5.47 -3.86 -10.48
C ALA A 309 -4.89 -5.26 -10.76
N SER A 310 -3.60 -5.39 -11.02
CA SER A 310 -2.94 -6.68 -11.26
C SER A 310 -2.71 -7.48 -9.99
N ASP A 311 -2.54 -6.82 -8.84
CA ASP A 311 -2.39 -7.46 -7.55
C ASP A 311 -3.70 -8.09 -7.07
N GLU A 312 -4.80 -7.35 -7.10
CA GLU A 312 -6.13 -7.85 -6.76
C GLU A 312 -6.52 -9.07 -7.62
N ALA A 313 -6.24 -9.02 -8.93
CA ALA A 313 -6.46 -10.16 -9.82
C ALA A 313 -5.56 -11.36 -9.49
N GLY A 314 -4.35 -11.12 -9.02
CA GLY A 314 -3.43 -12.14 -8.51
C GLY A 314 -3.98 -12.83 -7.26
N HIS A 315 -4.47 -12.07 -6.29
CA HIS A 315 -5.11 -12.58 -5.06
C HIS A 315 -6.37 -13.39 -5.35
N ASP A 316 -7.17 -12.96 -6.32
CA ASP A 316 -8.34 -13.72 -6.77
C ASP A 316 -7.96 -15.01 -7.53
N GLY A 317 -6.73 -15.10 -8.02
CA GLY A 317 -6.26 -16.17 -8.89
C GLY A 317 -6.92 -16.12 -10.27
N ASP A 318 -7.35 -14.94 -10.70
CA ASP A 318 -7.97 -14.70 -11.99
C ASP A 318 -6.92 -14.34 -13.05
N LEU A 319 -6.42 -15.39 -13.72
CA LEU A 319 -5.42 -15.27 -14.78
C LEU A 319 -5.83 -14.29 -15.89
N GLN A 320 -7.11 -14.37 -16.34
CA GLN A 320 -7.59 -13.55 -17.46
C GLN A 320 -7.71 -12.08 -17.04
N LEU A 321 -8.19 -11.84 -15.82
CA LEU A 321 -8.30 -10.49 -15.28
C LEU A 321 -6.92 -9.87 -15.08
N LYS A 322 -5.93 -10.64 -14.60
CA LYS A 322 -4.57 -10.16 -14.40
C LYS A 322 -3.89 -9.82 -15.74
N LEU A 323 -3.99 -10.68 -16.75
CA LEU A 323 -3.52 -10.39 -18.11
C LEU A 323 -4.15 -9.11 -18.67
N LYS A 324 -5.46 -8.94 -18.49
CA LYS A 324 -6.18 -7.74 -18.92
C LYS A 324 -5.73 -6.48 -18.16
N SER A 325 -5.45 -6.59 -16.87
CA SER A 325 -4.96 -5.47 -16.06
C SER A 325 -3.56 -5.02 -16.51
N ILE A 326 -2.70 -5.96 -16.88
CA ILE A 326 -1.37 -5.70 -17.45
C ILE A 326 -1.49 -5.03 -18.83
N ASP A 327 -2.35 -5.54 -19.73
CA ASP A 327 -2.64 -4.91 -21.03
C ASP A 327 -3.17 -3.48 -20.86
N TYR A 328 -4.07 -3.26 -19.91
CA TYR A 328 -4.60 -1.93 -19.63
C TYR A 328 -3.55 -0.97 -19.07
N LEU A 329 -2.66 -1.41 -18.21
CA LEU A 329 -1.52 -0.61 -17.73
C LEU A 329 -0.65 -0.17 -18.91
N ASP A 330 -0.31 -1.10 -19.79
CA ASP A 330 0.51 -0.82 -20.98
C ASP A 330 -0.17 0.16 -21.94
N ARG A 331 -1.40 -0.15 -22.39
CA ARG A 331 -2.08 0.58 -23.48
C ARG A 331 -2.76 1.86 -23.05
N ARG A 332 -3.27 1.92 -21.81
CA ARG A 332 -4.11 3.02 -21.33
C ARG A 332 -3.37 3.98 -20.37
N ILE A 333 -2.16 3.59 -19.92
CA ILE A 333 -1.31 4.43 -19.06
C ILE A 333 0.05 4.66 -19.71
N ILE A 334 0.86 3.62 -19.88
CA ILE A 334 2.25 3.75 -20.31
C ILE A 334 2.33 4.33 -21.72
N GLY A 335 1.56 3.81 -22.67
CA GLY A 335 1.52 4.28 -24.05
C GLY A 335 1.18 5.77 -24.14
N PRO A 336 0.02 6.23 -23.66
CA PRO A 336 -0.37 7.65 -23.69
C PRO A 336 0.64 8.58 -23.00
N ILE A 337 1.20 8.18 -21.84
CA ILE A 337 2.22 8.98 -21.16
C ILE A 337 3.48 9.07 -22.01
N TYR A 338 4.01 7.94 -22.51
CA TYR A 338 5.20 7.94 -23.35
C TYR A 338 5.04 8.77 -24.63
N GLU A 339 3.91 8.63 -25.32
CA GLU A 339 3.61 9.38 -26.54
C GLU A 339 3.57 10.90 -26.31
N GLU A 340 3.07 11.34 -25.17
CA GLU A 340 3.02 12.75 -24.79
C GLU A 340 4.41 13.25 -24.38
N VAL A 341 5.04 12.64 -23.37
CA VAL A 341 6.27 13.19 -22.77
C VAL A 341 7.50 13.04 -23.66
N SER A 342 7.51 12.10 -24.61
CA SER A 342 8.61 11.93 -25.57
C SER A 342 8.74 13.11 -26.54
N ARG A 343 7.73 13.99 -26.62
CA ARG A 343 7.70 15.20 -27.46
C ARG A 343 8.08 16.47 -26.71
N TRP A 344 8.27 16.36 -25.38
CA TRP A 344 8.57 17.53 -24.57
C TRP A 344 10.02 17.98 -24.74
N GLU A 345 10.27 19.29 -24.68
CA GLU A 345 11.62 19.86 -24.66
C GLU A 345 12.36 19.49 -23.37
N GLU A 346 11.64 19.53 -22.23
CA GLU A 346 12.20 19.08 -20.97
C GLU A 346 12.10 17.56 -20.88
N PRO A 347 13.24 16.84 -20.81
CA PRO A 347 13.23 15.38 -20.85
C PRO A 347 12.62 14.78 -19.59
N VAL A 348 11.91 13.66 -19.77
CA VAL A 348 11.32 12.86 -18.71
C VAL A 348 12.00 11.50 -18.67
N CYS A 349 12.47 11.10 -17.51
CA CYS A 349 12.93 9.75 -17.22
C CYS A 349 11.76 8.91 -16.71
N ILE A 350 11.47 7.79 -17.36
CA ILE A 350 10.39 6.86 -17.00
C ILE A 350 10.99 5.57 -16.47
N ALA A 351 10.54 5.14 -15.29
CA ALA A 351 10.74 3.80 -14.78
C ALA A 351 9.41 3.04 -14.74
N VAL A 352 9.43 1.76 -15.11
CA VAL A 352 8.27 0.84 -14.98
C VAL A 352 8.73 -0.38 -14.22
N LEU A 353 7.96 -0.76 -13.18
CA LEU A 353 8.22 -1.95 -12.38
C LEU A 353 6.98 -2.41 -11.62
N PRO A 354 6.87 -3.69 -11.22
CA PRO A 354 6.02 -4.12 -10.12
C PRO A 354 6.71 -3.86 -8.78
N ASP A 355 5.94 -3.92 -7.71
CA ASP A 355 6.49 -3.87 -6.35
C ASP A 355 6.85 -5.26 -5.80
N HIS A 356 6.06 -6.28 -6.08
CA HIS A 356 6.30 -7.68 -5.74
C HIS A 356 5.58 -8.60 -6.74
N PRO A 357 5.91 -9.90 -6.78
CA PRO A 357 5.06 -10.88 -7.43
C PRO A 357 3.82 -11.19 -6.58
N THR A 358 2.66 -11.34 -7.25
CA THR A 358 1.43 -11.91 -6.67
C THR A 358 0.93 -13.01 -7.60
N PRO A 359 1.61 -14.17 -7.65
CA PRO A 359 1.32 -15.18 -8.64
C PRO A 359 -0.11 -15.73 -8.53
N VAL A 360 -0.81 -15.82 -9.66
CA VAL A 360 -2.21 -16.27 -9.73
C VAL A 360 -2.45 -17.66 -9.15
N GLU A 361 -1.43 -18.53 -9.19
CA GLU A 361 -1.52 -19.87 -8.61
C GLU A 361 -1.32 -19.88 -7.09
N ILE A 362 -0.55 -18.90 -6.55
CA ILE A 362 -0.19 -18.82 -5.13
C ILE A 362 -1.16 -17.89 -4.38
N ARG A 363 -1.65 -16.83 -5.04
CA ARG A 363 -2.64 -15.86 -4.51
C ARG A 363 -2.17 -15.08 -3.30
N THR A 364 -0.87 -14.88 -3.17
CA THR A 364 -0.26 -14.05 -2.12
C THR A 364 1.05 -13.46 -2.60
N HIS A 365 1.51 -12.44 -1.91
CA HIS A 365 2.76 -11.76 -2.21
C HIS A 365 3.99 -12.63 -1.96
N LEU A 366 5.02 -12.46 -2.79
CA LEU A 366 6.30 -13.14 -2.64
C LEU A 366 7.47 -12.15 -2.53
N ALA A 367 8.53 -12.56 -1.82
CA ALA A 367 9.75 -11.78 -1.65
C ALA A 367 10.79 -12.13 -2.73
N GLU A 368 10.38 -12.14 -3.99
CA GLU A 368 11.26 -12.45 -5.13
C GLU A 368 11.64 -11.16 -5.88
N PRO A 369 12.83 -11.11 -6.53
CA PRO A 369 13.21 -9.97 -7.32
C PRO A 369 12.27 -9.72 -8.49
N VAL A 370 11.90 -8.46 -8.70
CA VAL A 370 11.00 -8.03 -9.77
C VAL A 370 11.77 -7.42 -10.94
N PRO A 371 11.28 -7.51 -12.20
CA PRO A 371 11.86 -6.82 -13.32
C PRO A 371 11.63 -5.32 -13.23
N PHE A 372 12.58 -4.51 -13.70
CA PHE A 372 12.36 -3.07 -13.91
C PHE A 372 13.01 -2.61 -15.21
N LEU A 373 12.49 -1.52 -15.78
CA LEU A 373 13.10 -0.79 -16.87
C LEU A 373 13.23 0.69 -16.50
N ILE A 374 14.24 1.34 -17.06
CA ILE A 374 14.44 2.80 -17.01
C ILE A 374 14.69 3.28 -18.45
N TRP A 375 13.90 4.24 -18.87
CA TRP A 375 14.03 4.92 -20.16
C TRP A 375 14.09 6.44 -19.98
N TYR A 376 14.96 7.07 -20.77
CA TYR A 376 14.97 8.53 -20.97
C TYR A 376 15.53 8.86 -22.36
N PRO A 377 15.26 10.05 -22.92
CA PRO A 377 15.81 10.44 -24.22
C PRO A 377 17.33 10.33 -24.25
N ALA A 378 17.86 9.75 -25.33
CA ALA A 378 19.29 9.55 -25.58
C ALA A 378 20.01 8.55 -24.63
N ILE A 379 19.32 7.75 -23.83
CA ILE A 379 19.93 6.62 -23.13
C ILE A 379 20.55 5.65 -24.15
N CYS A 380 21.75 5.14 -23.86
CA CYS A 380 22.29 4.01 -24.62
C CYS A 380 21.58 2.72 -24.13
N PRO A 381 20.73 2.08 -24.94
CA PRO A 381 19.96 0.94 -24.49
C PRO A 381 20.85 -0.26 -24.21
N ASP A 382 20.36 -1.21 -23.43
CA ASP A 382 20.94 -2.54 -23.32
C ASP A 382 20.43 -3.47 -24.44
N GLN A 383 20.63 -4.79 -24.31
CA GLN A 383 20.26 -5.76 -25.34
C GLN A 383 18.91 -6.43 -25.09
N VAL A 384 18.15 -5.97 -24.09
CA VAL A 384 16.86 -6.57 -23.72
C VAL A 384 15.77 -6.06 -24.67
N GLU A 385 15.09 -6.97 -25.34
CA GLU A 385 14.06 -6.65 -26.33
C GLU A 385 12.63 -6.72 -25.78
N GLN A 386 12.42 -7.45 -24.69
CA GLN A 386 11.12 -7.67 -24.06
C GLN A 386 11.19 -7.37 -22.57
N TYR A 387 10.11 -6.83 -22.03
CA TYR A 387 10.00 -6.53 -20.61
C TYR A 387 9.32 -7.70 -19.89
N ASP A 388 10.10 -8.55 -19.25
CA ASP A 388 9.60 -9.67 -18.43
C ASP A 388 10.64 -10.13 -17.40
N GLU A 389 10.24 -11.02 -16.51
CA GLU A 389 11.03 -11.52 -15.38
C GLU A 389 12.29 -12.28 -15.84
N VAL A 390 12.24 -12.90 -17.02
CA VAL A 390 13.35 -13.70 -17.57
C VAL A 390 14.31 -12.82 -18.37
N SER A 391 13.78 -12.03 -19.31
CA SER A 391 14.57 -11.16 -20.18
C SER A 391 15.36 -10.12 -19.39
N CYS A 392 14.76 -9.53 -18.35
CA CYS A 392 15.39 -8.53 -17.49
C CYS A 392 16.54 -9.10 -16.62
N THR A 393 16.73 -10.42 -16.57
CA THR A 393 17.91 -11.02 -15.91
C THR A 393 19.23 -10.66 -16.57
N THR A 394 19.20 -10.34 -17.87
CA THR A 394 20.38 -9.97 -18.67
C THR A 394 20.54 -8.47 -18.83
N GLY A 395 19.65 -7.69 -18.23
CA GLY A 395 19.68 -6.23 -18.28
C GLY A 395 20.94 -5.63 -17.66
N SER A 396 21.33 -4.46 -18.15
CA SER A 396 22.63 -3.84 -17.81
C SER A 396 22.72 -3.32 -16.37
N TYR A 397 21.59 -3.11 -15.68
CA TYR A 397 21.58 -2.77 -14.25
C TYR A 397 21.81 -3.99 -13.35
N GLY A 398 21.65 -5.22 -13.87
CA GLY A 398 21.78 -6.45 -13.08
C GLY A 398 20.71 -6.54 -11.98
N LEU A 399 21.12 -6.99 -10.79
CA LEU A 399 20.26 -7.12 -9.62
C LEU A 399 20.55 -6.00 -8.62
N LEU A 400 19.63 -5.05 -8.50
CA LEU A 400 19.69 -3.94 -7.54
C LEU A 400 18.99 -4.30 -6.22
N ARG A 401 19.38 -3.61 -5.15
CA ARG A 401 18.87 -3.81 -3.78
C ARG A 401 18.57 -2.48 -3.13
N LEU A 402 17.51 -2.44 -2.31
CA LEU A 402 17.16 -1.27 -1.49
C LEU A 402 17.24 0.06 -2.28
N GLY A 403 17.91 1.07 -1.69
CA GLY A 403 18.04 2.40 -2.27
C GLY A 403 18.90 2.50 -3.54
N GLU A 404 19.48 1.39 -4.05
CA GLU A 404 20.29 1.41 -5.28
C GLU A 404 19.47 1.82 -6.50
N PHE A 405 18.22 1.33 -6.60
CA PHE A 405 17.32 1.71 -7.69
C PHE A 405 17.08 3.23 -7.75
N MET A 406 16.72 3.84 -6.63
CA MET A 406 16.50 5.30 -6.58
C MET A 406 17.78 6.09 -6.83
N LYS A 407 18.95 5.59 -6.41
CA LYS A 407 20.24 6.22 -6.74
C LYS A 407 20.51 6.22 -8.24
N GLU A 408 20.35 5.06 -8.90
CA GLU A 408 20.50 4.97 -10.36
C GLU A 408 19.47 5.85 -11.07
N PHE A 409 18.21 5.79 -10.68
CA PHE A 409 17.12 6.52 -11.30
C PHE A 409 17.26 8.04 -11.15
N MET A 410 17.64 8.54 -9.96
CA MET A 410 17.76 9.98 -9.68
C MET A 410 19.10 10.60 -10.11
N ASN A 411 20.14 9.79 -10.38
CA ASN A 411 21.43 10.28 -10.86
C ASN A 411 21.43 10.56 -12.38
N ILE A 412 20.35 10.27 -13.08
CA ILE A 412 20.17 10.57 -14.50
C ILE A 412 19.91 12.09 -14.64
N GLN A 413 20.85 12.80 -15.27
CA GLN A 413 20.81 14.26 -15.43
C GLN A 413 20.42 14.68 -16.86
#